data_b3d7d045021389cf41fc55873c09202f
#
_entry.id   b3d7d045021389cf41fc55873c09202f
#
_cell.length_a   1.000
_cell.length_b   1.000
_cell.length_c   1.000
_cell.angle_alpha   90.00
_cell.angle_beta   90.00
_cell.angle_gamma   90.00
#
_symmetry.space_group_name_H-M   'P 1'
#
loop_
_entity.id
_entity.type
_entity.pdbx_description
1 polymer ?
#
loop_
_entity_poly.entity_id
_entity_poly.type
_entity_poly.pdbx_seq_one_letter_code
_entity_poly.pdbx_strand_id
1 'polypeptide(L)'
;SCINFRLPVITHNGAFIIDPVTKERIVTHFFSEESKSFIKSFFYEHKESVLVYSVIDNYERVSYLKNWLNKGTERYLKDRAGDRRMHRAKSYGELFEGDIYYITLIEPVMKPDELDRYFYRTNGFSRNYQPDTYDTDEYWYEIYREDVSKANAALKLKELVGADELIVFGDNT
;
A
#
# COMPACT_ATOMS: atom_id res chain seq x y z
N SER A 1 7.34 -23.40 2.11
CA SER A 1 6.05 -23.60 1.44
C SER A 1 6.27 -24.34 0.14
N CYS A 2 5.46 -25.37 -0.14
CA CYS A 2 5.60 -26.25 -1.30
C CYS A 2 4.87 -25.73 -2.55
N ILE A 3 4.54 -24.45 -2.61
CA ILE A 3 3.86 -23.87 -3.79
C ILE A 3 4.92 -23.45 -4.80
N ASN A 4 4.94 -24.15 -5.93
CA ASN A 4 5.80 -23.82 -7.06
C ASN A 4 5.08 -22.79 -7.93
N PHE A 5 5.28 -21.51 -7.64
CA PHE A 5 4.72 -20.44 -8.43
C PHE A 5 5.42 -20.37 -9.79
N ARG A 6 4.75 -20.79 -10.84
CA ARG A 6 5.17 -20.61 -12.25
C ARG A 6 4.40 -19.49 -12.96
N LEU A 7 3.26 -19.10 -12.40
CA LEU A 7 2.44 -18.02 -12.91
C LEU A 7 2.73 -16.73 -12.15
N PRO A 8 2.53 -15.58 -12.78
CA PRO A 8 2.67 -14.29 -12.10
C PRO A 8 1.76 -14.20 -10.86
N VAL A 9 2.20 -13.43 -9.87
CA VAL A 9 1.49 -13.26 -8.60
C VAL A 9 1.06 -11.81 -8.41
N ILE A 10 -0.14 -11.63 -7.84
CA ILE A 10 -0.68 -10.32 -7.47
C ILE A 10 -0.19 -9.99 -6.07
N THR A 11 0.35 -8.78 -5.88
CA THR A 11 0.81 -8.28 -4.58
C THR A 11 0.27 -6.89 -4.29
N HIS A 12 0.38 -6.43 -3.04
CA HIS A 12 -0.01 -5.08 -2.59
C HIS A 12 -1.44 -4.70 -3.01
N ASN A 13 -2.42 -5.56 -2.69
CA ASN A 13 -3.84 -5.37 -3.01
C ASN A 13 -4.15 -5.16 -4.50
N GLY A 14 -3.24 -5.57 -5.40
CA GLY A 14 -3.37 -5.40 -6.84
C GLY A 14 -2.51 -4.31 -7.45
N ALA A 15 -1.70 -3.61 -6.66
CA ALA A 15 -0.80 -2.58 -7.18
C ALA A 15 0.28 -3.18 -8.11
N PHE A 16 0.66 -4.44 -7.90
CA PHE A 16 1.64 -5.12 -8.74
C PHE A 16 1.18 -6.50 -9.18
N ILE A 17 1.56 -6.88 -10.40
CA ILE A 17 1.65 -8.26 -10.87
C ILE A 17 3.12 -8.55 -11.13
N ILE A 18 3.67 -9.56 -10.47
CA ILE A 18 5.11 -9.86 -10.44
C ILE A 18 5.34 -11.27 -11.00
N ASP A 19 6.34 -11.42 -11.86
CA ASP A 19 6.88 -12.73 -12.22
C ASP A 19 7.64 -13.30 -11.01
N PRO A 20 7.22 -14.45 -10.46
CA PRO A 20 7.86 -14.99 -9.27
C PRO A 20 9.27 -15.56 -9.51
N VAL A 21 9.66 -15.80 -10.77
CA VAL A 21 10.96 -16.34 -11.16
C VAL A 21 11.94 -15.20 -11.38
N THR A 22 11.61 -14.28 -12.30
CA THR A 22 12.49 -13.16 -12.67
C THR A 22 12.46 -12.01 -11.67
N LYS A 23 11.42 -11.94 -10.84
CA LYS A 23 11.10 -10.81 -9.92
C LYS A 23 10.74 -9.52 -10.66
N GLU A 24 10.51 -9.59 -11.94
CA GLU A 24 10.06 -8.45 -12.74
C GLU A 24 8.63 -8.06 -12.37
N ARG A 25 8.37 -6.76 -12.24
CA ARG A 25 7.02 -6.21 -12.09
C ARG A 25 6.42 -6.06 -13.49
N ILE A 26 5.55 -7.02 -13.87
CA ILE A 26 4.87 -7.03 -15.18
C ILE A 26 3.84 -5.91 -15.25
N VAL A 27 3.16 -5.64 -14.14
CA VAL A 27 2.19 -4.53 -14.00
C VAL A 27 2.53 -3.74 -12.74
N THR A 28 2.48 -2.42 -12.87
CA THR A 28 2.72 -1.48 -11.77
C THR A 28 1.68 -0.36 -11.80
N HIS A 29 1.20 0.03 -10.62
CA HIS A 29 0.28 1.15 -10.44
C HIS A 29 0.85 2.14 -9.43
N PHE A 30 1.62 3.10 -9.90
CA PHE A 30 2.16 4.19 -9.09
C PHE A 30 1.22 5.39 -9.08
N PHE A 31 1.26 6.19 -8.03
CA PHE A 31 0.58 7.49 -8.01
C PHE A 31 1.19 8.44 -9.05
N SER A 32 0.33 9.24 -9.69
CA SER A 32 0.78 10.33 -10.56
C SER A 32 1.51 11.42 -9.76
N GLU A 33 2.26 12.28 -10.41
CA GLU A 33 2.91 13.42 -9.75
C GLU A 33 1.90 14.38 -9.12
N GLU A 34 0.73 14.53 -9.72
CA GLU A 34 -0.38 15.31 -9.17
C GLU A 34 -0.89 14.67 -7.87
N SER A 35 -1.17 13.36 -7.89
CA SER A 35 -1.59 12.61 -6.70
C SER A 35 -0.52 12.66 -5.60
N LYS A 36 0.75 12.51 -5.95
CA LYS A 36 1.87 12.62 -4.99
C LYS A 36 1.95 14.02 -4.36
N SER A 37 1.75 15.07 -5.17
CA SER A 37 1.75 16.45 -4.69
C SER A 37 0.60 16.72 -3.73
N PHE A 38 -0.60 16.23 -4.05
CA PHE A 38 -1.77 16.31 -3.19
C PHE A 38 -1.51 15.58 -1.85
N ILE A 39 -1.06 14.33 -1.90
CA ILE A 39 -0.72 13.53 -0.72
C ILE A 39 0.29 14.25 0.17
N LYS A 40 1.37 14.77 -0.42
CA LYS A 40 2.40 15.53 0.33
C LYS A 40 1.79 16.74 1.03
N SER A 41 1.00 17.54 0.35
CA SER A 41 0.38 18.73 0.96
C SER A 41 -0.55 18.32 2.11
N PHE A 42 -1.40 17.34 1.88
CA PHE A 42 -2.34 16.85 2.88
C PHE A 42 -1.65 16.40 4.17
N PHE A 43 -0.69 15.48 4.07
CA PHE A 43 -0.02 14.95 5.26
C PHE A 43 0.95 15.94 5.91
N TYR A 44 1.43 16.95 5.17
CA TYR A 44 2.19 18.05 5.77
C TYR A 44 1.33 18.89 6.71
N GLU A 45 0.10 19.17 6.31
CA GLU A 45 -0.84 19.96 7.11
C GLU A 45 -1.35 19.19 8.33
N HIS A 46 -1.67 17.91 8.17
CA HIS A 46 -2.30 17.09 9.21
C HIS A 46 -1.30 16.42 10.14
N LYS A 47 -0.02 16.27 9.73
CA LYS A 47 1.07 15.65 10.51
C LYS A 47 0.77 14.23 10.98
N GLU A 48 0.06 13.47 10.17
CA GLU A 48 -0.33 12.10 10.48
C GLU A 48 0.86 11.13 10.45
N SER A 49 0.76 10.08 11.25
CA SER A 49 1.72 8.98 11.25
C SER A 49 1.47 8.07 10.06
N VAL A 50 2.24 8.26 8.98
CA VAL A 50 2.09 7.49 7.75
C VAL A 50 3.28 6.60 7.45
N LEU A 51 3.00 5.44 6.87
CA LEU A 51 3.95 4.57 6.20
C LEU A 51 3.79 4.77 4.69
N VAL A 52 4.82 5.23 4.02
CA VAL A 52 4.83 5.48 2.59
C VAL A 52 5.59 4.37 1.87
N TYR A 53 4.91 3.63 1.04
CA TYR A 53 5.47 2.54 0.26
C TYR A 53 5.85 3.03 -1.13
N SER A 54 7.11 2.92 -1.48
CA SER A 54 7.65 3.36 -2.77
C SER A 54 8.63 2.36 -3.36
N VAL A 55 8.93 2.55 -4.63
CA VAL A 55 10.01 1.85 -5.35
C VAL A 55 11.08 2.88 -5.69
N ILE A 56 12.33 2.58 -5.33
CA ILE A 56 13.52 3.36 -5.67
C ILE A 56 14.57 2.41 -6.19
N ASP A 57 15.13 2.68 -7.37
CA ASP A 57 16.14 1.83 -8.02
C ASP A 57 15.72 0.35 -8.07
N ASN A 58 14.43 0.10 -8.36
CA ASN A 58 13.80 -1.22 -8.38
C ASN A 58 13.64 -1.93 -7.03
N TYR A 59 14.00 -1.31 -5.90
CA TYR A 59 13.81 -1.84 -4.56
C TYR A 59 12.61 -1.21 -3.88
N GLU A 60 11.84 -2.04 -3.15
CA GLU A 60 10.75 -1.55 -2.32
C GLU A 60 11.30 -0.88 -1.05
N ARG A 61 10.70 0.24 -0.70
CA ARG A 61 11.00 1.00 0.52
C ARG A 61 9.71 1.36 1.24
N VAL A 62 9.71 1.23 2.56
CA VAL A 62 8.63 1.66 3.44
C VAL A 62 9.18 2.78 4.32
N SER A 63 8.86 4.01 3.97
CA SER A 63 9.40 5.21 4.63
C SER A 63 8.49 5.70 5.74
N TYR A 64 9.08 6.20 6.83
CA TYR A 64 8.38 6.80 7.96
C TYR A 64 9.19 7.92 8.60
N LEU A 65 8.50 8.87 9.26
CA LEU A 65 9.13 9.91 10.07
C LEU A 65 9.06 9.58 11.56
N LYS A 66 10.21 9.49 12.23
CA LYS A 66 10.26 9.14 13.65
C LYS A 66 9.45 10.10 14.54
N ASN A 67 9.45 11.38 14.23
CA ASN A 67 8.82 12.40 15.05
C ASN A 67 7.28 12.45 14.89
N TRP A 68 6.74 11.68 13.96
CA TRP A 68 5.30 11.61 13.68
C TRP A 68 4.70 10.24 13.99
N LEU A 69 5.48 9.34 14.58
CA LEU A 69 5.01 8.01 14.92
C LEU A 69 3.95 8.07 16.02
N ASN A 70 2.87 7.36 15.81
CA ASN A 70 1.92 6.99 16.84
C ASN A 70 2.20 5.58 17.36
N LYS A 71 1.45 5.13 18.37
CA LYS A 71 1.65 3.81 19.00
C LYS A 71 1.46 2.64 18.03
N GLY A 72 0.46 2.73 17.12
CA GLY A 72 0.18 1.68 16.14
C GLY A 72 1.34 1.51 15.17
N THR A 73 1.83 2.61 14.61
CA THR A 73 2.97 2.58 13.70
C THR A 73 4.26 2.15 14.41
N GLU A 74 4.50 2.55 15.67
CA GLU A 74 5.65 2.08 16.45
C GLU A 74 5.60 0.56 16.66
N ARG A 75 4.43 0.00 17.00
CA ARG A 75 4.24 -1.44 17.12
C ARG A 75 4.52 -2.14 15.79
N TYR A 76 3.93 -1.66 14.71
CA TYR A 76 4.16 -2.20 13.37
C TYR A 76 5.64 -2.27 13.00
N LEU A 77 6.39 -1.20 13.27
CA LEU A 77 7.82 -1.15 12.99
C LEU A 77 8.62 -2.13 13.87
N LYS A 78 8.22 -2.30 15.14
CA LYS A 78 8.84 -3.25 16.06
C LYS A 78 8.63 -4.69 15.59
N ASP A 79 7.43 -5.04 15.16
CA ASP A 79 7.10 -6.39 14.68
C ASP A 79 7.83 -6.73 13.37
N ARG A 80 8.25 -5.72 12.64
CA ARG A 80 9.04 -5.83 11.41
C ARG A 80 10.51 -5.47 11.58
N ALA A 81 11.02 -5.60 12.81
CA ALA A 81 12.44 -5.39 13.06
C ALA A 81 13.29 -6.32 12.18
N GLY A 82 14.21 -5.74 11.40
CA GLY A 82 15.05 -6.46 10.43
C GLY A 82 14.48 -6.56 9.01
N ASP A 83 13.28 -6.08 8.74
CA ASP A 83 12.79 -5.93 7.36
C ASP A 83 13.58 -4.81 6.66
N ARG A 84 14.33 -5.19 5.64
CA ARG A 84 15.24 -4.29 4.90
C ARG A 84 14.53 -3.15 4.16
N ARG A 85 13.22 -3.26 3.98
CA ARG A 85 12.42 -2.21 3.33
C ARG A 85 12.15 -1.03 4.27
N MET A 86 12.22 -1.24 5.59
CA MET A 86 11.93 -0.19 6.58
C MET A 86 13.00 0.90 6.52
N HIS A 87 12.56 2.12 6.22
CA HIS A 87 13.42 3.28 6.04
C HIS A 87 12.96 4.48 6.88
N ARG A 88 13.80 4.88 7.82
CA ARG A 88 13.58 6.09 8.59
C ARG A 88 13.99 7.31 7.76
N ALA A 89 13.03 8.03 7.23
CA ALA A 89 13.27 9.28 6.52
C ALA A 89 13.86 10.35 7.44
N LYS A 90 14.85 11.10 6.94
CA LYS A 90 15.52 12.20 7.65
C LYS A 90 14.76 13.51 7.52
N SER A 91 13.95 13.63 6.49
CA SER A 91 13.17 14.82 6.20
C SER A 91 11.79 14.46 5.65
N TYR A 92 10.87 15.44 5.66
CA TYR A 92 9.57 15.28 5.05
C TYR A 92 9.65 15.01 3.54
N GLY A 93 10.59 15.66 2.84
CA GLY A 93 10.83 15.40 1.42
C GLY A 93 11.22 13.96 1.14
N GLU A 94 12.14 13.42 1.92
CA GLU A 94 12.62 12.03 1.81
C GLU A 94 11.51 10.99 2.09
N LEU A 95 10.52 11.32 2.94
CA LEU A 95 9.37 10.44 3.21
C LEU A 95 8.63 10.04 1.94
N PHE A 96 8.56 10.93 0.96
CA PHE A 96 7.79 10.76 -0.29
C PHE A 96 8.66 10.60 -1.53
N GLU A 97 9.89 10.13 -1.37
CA GLU A 97 10.75 9.83 -2.50
C GLU A 97 10.36 8.55 -3.24
N GLY A 98 10.66 8.52 -4.54
CA GLY A 98 10.47 7.38 -5.43
C GLY A 98 9.06 7.29 -6.04
N ASP A 99 8.81 6.13 -6.63
CA ASP A 99 7.53 5.79 -7.25
C ASP A 99 6.60 5.23 -6.18
N ILE A 100 5.74 6.10 -5.64
CA ILE A 100 4.83 5.74 -4.53
C ILE A 100 3.64 4.96 -5.09
N TYR A 101 3.28 3.86 -4.43
CA TYR A 101 2.16 3.01 -4.85
C TYR A 101 1.13 2.75 -3.74
N TYR A 102 1.48 3.04 -2.48
CA TYR A 102 0.65 2.66 -1.34
C TYR A 102 1.00 3.51 -0.10
N ILE A 103 0.01 3.87 0.69
CA ILE A 103 0.19 4.58 1.95
C ILE A 103 -0.69 3.91 3.00
N THR A 104 -0.16 3.75 4.21
CA THR A 104 -0.89 3.17 5.34
C THR A 104 -0.83 4.08 6.56
N LEU A 105 -1.96 4.24 7.22
CA LEU A 105 -2.09 4.79 8.56
C LEU A 105 -2.57 3.68 9.49
N ILE A 106 -2.05 3.64 10.72
CA ILE A 106 -2.44 2.68 11.76
C ILE A 106 -2.82 3.49 12.99
N GLU A 107 -4.11 3.57 13.29
CA GLU A 107 -4.63 4.46 14.32
C GLU A 107 -5.54 3.70 15.31
N PRO A 108 -5.46 4.02 16.63
CA PRO A 108 -6.29 3.39 17.64
C PRO A 108 -7.76 3.77 17.51
N VAL A 109 -8.06 4.97 17.03
CA VAL A 109 -9.42 5.42 16.69
C VAL A 109 -9.30 6.28 15.46
N MET A 110 -9.67 5.73 14.32
CA MET A 110 -9.67 6.48 13.09
C MET A 110 -11.05 7.09 12.86
N LYS A 111 -11.09 8.33 12.42
CA LYS A 111 -12.28 8.96 11.87
C LYS A 111 -12.23 8.82 10.35
N PRO A 112 -12.70 7.68 9.80
CA PRO A 112 -12.60 7.44 8.36
C PRO A 112 -13.30 8.52 7.56
N ASP A 113 -14.38 9.10 8.09
CA ASP A 113 -15.16 10.15 7.42
C ASP A 113 -14.33 11.40 7.07
N GLU A 114 -13.30 11.72 7.87
CA GLU A 114 -12.43 12.85 7.59
C GLU A 114 -11.48 12.54 6.42
N LEU A 115 -10.86 11.37 6.43
CA LEU A 115 -9.95 10.92 5.37
C LEU A 115 -10.71 10.53 4.09
N ASP A 116 -11.89 9.94 4.22
CA ASP A 116 -12.73 9.48 3.09
C ASP A 116 -13.11 10.62 2.14
N ARG A 117 -13.27 11.85 2.65
CA ARG A 117 -13.52 13.03 1.82
C ARG A 117 -12.40 13.30 0.82
N TYR A 118 -11.20 12.85 1.11
CA TYR A 118 -9.99 13.09 0.31
C TYR A 118 -9.52 11.85 -0.44
N PHE A 119 -9.73 10.64 0.12
CA PHE A 119 -9.08 9.41 -0.34
C PHE A 119 -10.04 8.27 -0.68
N TYR A 120 -11.36 8.47 -0.60
CA TYR A 120 -12.30 7.43 -0.97
C TYR A 120 -13.10 7.81 -2.21
N ARG A 121 -12.75 7.24 -3.35
CA ARG A 121 -13.35 7.50 -4.67
C ARG A 121 -13.34 8.99 -5.06
N THR A 122 -12.35 9.71 -4.61
CA THR A 122 -12.12 11.13 -4.88
C THR A 122 -10.66 11.33 -5.27
N ASN A 123 -10.38 12.33 -6.09
CA ASN A 123 -9.03 12.70 -6.50
C ASN A 123 -8.19 11.55 -7.09
N GLY A 124 -8.82 10.52 -7.69
CA GLY A 124 -8.13 9.36 -8.25
C GLY A 124 -7.62 8.35 -7.20
N PHE A 125 -8.15 8.42 -5.97
CA PHE A 125 -7.81 7.51 -4.88
C PHE A 125 -8.92 6.52 -4.57
N SER A 126 -8.50 5.35 -4.07
CA SER A 126 -9.33 4.38 -3.38
C SER A 126 -8.69 4.03 -2.05
N ARG A 127 -9.47 3.44 -1.16
CA ARG A 127 -8.98 3.04 0.16
C ARG A 127 -9.54 1.70 0.61
N ASN A 128 -8.80 1.03 1.47
CA ASN A 128 -9.31 -0.01 2.34
C ASN A 128 -9.27 0.50 3.79
N TYR A 129 -10.32 0.21 4.54
CA TYR A 129 -10.41 0.54 5.96
C TYR A 129 -10.93 -0.67 6.71
N GLN A 130 -10.15 -1.16 7.67
CA GLN A 130 -10.49 -2.36 8.42
C GLN A 130 -9.87 -2.34 9.82
N PRO A 131 -10.51 -2.98 10.81
CA PRO A 131 -9.86 -3.23 12.09
C PRO A 131 -8.64 -4.13 11.90
N ASP A 132 -7.64 -3.96 12.77
CA ASP A 132 -6.52 -4.89 12.84
C ASP A 132 -7.04 -6.28 13.28
N THR A 133 -6.56 -7.34 12.64
CA THR A 133 -7.00 -8.71 12.92
C THR A 133 -6.53 -9.22 14.28
N TYR A 134 -5.44 -8.66 14.80
CA TYR A 134 -4.80 -9.11 16.03
C TYR A 134 -5.00 -8.15 17.21
N ASP A 135 -5.32 -6.89 16.91
CA ASP A 135 -5.58 -5.85 17.92
C ASP A 135 -6.84 -5.09 17.53
N THR A 136 -7.95 -5.40 18.19
CA THR A 136 -9.27 -4.83 17.89
C THR A 136 -9.37 -3.34 18.20
N ASP A 137 -8.39 -2.77 18.88
CA ASP A 137 -8.35 -1.35 19.24
C ASP A 137 -7.60 -0.52 18.18
N GLU A 138 -7.12 -1.13 17.11
CA GLU A 138 -6.44 -0.44 16.01
C GLU A 138 -7.12 -0.69 14.67
N TYR A 139 -7.01 0.30 13.80
CA TYR A 139 -7.55 0.31 12.45
C TYR A 139 -6.46 0.62 11.44
N TRP A 140 -6.57 -0.02 10.28
CA TRP A 140 -5.71 0.21 9.13
C TRP A 140 -6.48 1.02 8.10
N TYR A 141 -5.94 2.16 7.73
CA TYR A 141 -6.42 2.96 6.62
C TYR A 141 -5.36 2.95 5.52
N GLU A 142 -5.71 2.36 4.40
CA GLU A 142 -4.78 2.06 3.31
C GLU A 142 -5.21 2.83 2.07
N ILE A 143 -4.32 3.66 1.49
CA ILE A 143 -4.58 4.52 0.34
C ILE A 143 -3.84 3.99 -0.87
N TYR A 144 -4.52 3.85 -1.99
CA TYR A 144 -3.99 3.46 -3.29
C TYR A 144 -4.74 4.16 -4.43
N ARG A 145 -4.28 4.00 -5.67
CA ARG A 145 -4.98 4.53 -6.84
C ARG A 145 -6.37 3.89 -6.98
N GLU A 146 -7.32 4.63 -7.52
CA GLU A 146 -8.70 4.17 -7.66
C GLU A 146 -8.87 2.93 -8.56
N ASP A 147 -7.96 2.72 -9.51
CA ASP A 147 -7.95 1.57 -10.41
C ASP A 147 -7.28 0.32 -9.79
N VAL A 148 -6.64 0.46 -8.62
CA VAL A 148 -6.00 -0.66 -7.92
C VAL A 148 -7.05 -1.42 -7.11
N SER A 149 -7.21 -2.69 -7.44
CA SER A 149 -8.01 -3.63 -6.64
C SER A 149 -7.56 -5.06 -6.91
N LYS A 150 -7.79 -5.97 -5.96
CA LYS A 150 -7.57 -7.40 -6.15
C LYS A 150 -8.37 -7.92 -7.35
N ALA A 151 -9.58 -7.41 -7.57
CA ALA A 151 -10.45 -7.80 -8.68
C ALA A 151 -9.88 -7.37 -10.04
N ASN A 152 -9.49 -6.09 -10.18
CA ASN A 152 -8.90 -5.59 -11.41
C ASN A 152 -7.58 -6.31 -11.73
N ALA A 153 -6.75 -6.54 -10.73
CA ALA A 153 -5.51 -7.28 -10.90
C ALA A 153 -5.75 -8.75 -11.31
N ALA A 154 -6.78 -9.40 -10.75
CA ALA A 154 -7.14 -10.77 -11.12
C ALA A 154 -7.63 -10.85 -12.58
N LEU A 155 -8.46 -9.90 -13.03
CA LEU A 155 -8.86 -9.79 -14.42
C LEU A 155 -7.66 -9.56 -15.35
N LYS A 156 -6.75 -8.67 -14.94
CA LYS A 156 -5.53 -8.42 -15.71
C LYS A 156 -4.61 -9.64 -15.77
N LEU A 157 -4.47 -10.35 -14.66
CA LEU A 157 -3.71 -11.61 -14.62
C LEU A 157 -4.32 -12.67 -15.52
N LYS A 158 -5.65 -12.81 -15.52
CA LYS A 158 -6.38 -13.72 -16.43
C LYS A 158 -6.00 -13.46 -17.89
N GLU A 159 -6.01 -12.19 -18.33
CA GLU A 159 -5.59 -11.79 -19.67
C GLU A 159 -4.14 -12.17 -19.97
N LEU A 160 -3.23 -11.83 -19.03
CA LEU A 160 -1.79 -12.08 -19.19
C LEU A 160 -1.43 -13.57 -19.36
N VAL A 161 -2.17 -14.45 -18.69
CA VAL A 161 -1.94 -15.91 -18.77
C VAL A 161 -2.79 -16.58 -19.83
N GLY A 162 -3.66 -15.86 -20.54
CA GLY A 162 -4.53 -16.40 -21.59
C GLY A 162 -5.57 -17.40 -21.05
N ALA A 163 -6.08 -17.19 -19.81
CA ALA A 163 -7.07 -18.09 -19.23
C ALA A 163 -8.50 -17.71 -19.67
N ASP A 164 -9.32 -18.74 -19.97
CA ASP A 164 -10.71 -18.54 -20.40
C ASP A 164 -11.63 -18.22 -19.21
N GLU A 165 -11.34 -18.82 -18.03
CA GLU A 165 -12.16 -18.70 -16.83
C GLU A 165 -11.31 -18.22 -15.63
N LEU A 166 -11.98 -17.62 -14.66
CA LEU A 166 -11.40 -17.18 -13.40
C LEU A 166 -12.27 -17.69 -12.24
N ILE A 167 -11.67 -18.49 -11.36
CA ILE A 167 -12.30 -18.94 -10.11
C ILE A 167 -11.54 -18.28 -8.97
N VAL A 168 -12.27 -17.58 -8.09
CA VAL A 168 -11.69 -16.83 -6.97
C VAL A 168 -12.18 -17.43 -5.66
N PHE A 169 -11.25 -17.61 -4.73
CA PHE A 169 -11.52 -18.01 -3.36
C PHE A 169 -11.09 -16.89 -2.42
N GLY A 170 -11.83 -16.64 -1.36
CA GLY A 170 -11.54 -15.65 -0.34
C GLY A 170 -11.86 -16.17 1.04
N ASP A 171 -11.24 -15.59 2.05
CA ASP A 171 -11.41 -15.89 3.47
C ASP A 171 -12.27 -14.84 4.20
N ASN A 172 -12.57 -13.73 3.53
CA ASN A 172 -13.48 -12.69 4.03
C ASN A 172 -14.78 -12.70 3.25
N THR A 173 -15.87 -12.76 3.97
CA THR A 173 -17.24 -12.61 3.48
C THR A 173 -17.71 -11.17 3.69
#